data_7a3b29ace5e732cc65e26166dca0716e
#
_entry.id   7a3b29ace5e732cc65e26166dca0716e
#
_cell.length_a   1.000
_cell.length_b   1.000
_cell.length_c   1.000
_cell.angle_alpha   90.00
_cell.angle_beta   90.00
_cell.angle_gamma   90.00
#
_symmetry.space_group_name_H-M   'P 1'
#
loop_
_entity.id
_entity.type
_entity.pdbx_description
1 polymer ?
#
loop_
_entity_poly.entity_id
_entity_poly.type
_entity_poly.pdbx_seq_one_letter_code
_entity_poly.pdbx_strand_id
1 'polypeptide(L)'
;MIRKSVIALAVAAMTAVGFGATVASANSVVLCANKSTDVVRYSSTGKCRAKTEKRLTLGVTGPAGATGPAGATGATGAAGSYATAQTVMNLATSAYTLTLADAGKFITSSVDSAITVPADSVVAFPVGTRIDIGRLANYIWIQGATGVTINGTSFQSMDSVTYQHGLLVKTAANTWVFLRFFA
;
A
#
# COMPACT_ATOMS: atom_id res chain seq x y z
N MET A 1 -46.83 41.02 31.50
CA MET A 1 -46.74 39.53 31.65
C MET A 1 -46.44 38.96 30.29
N ILE A 2 -45.18 38.55 30.10
CA ILE A 2 -44.70 38.00 28.84
C ILE A 2 -44.83 36.48 28.91
N ARG A 3 -45.73 35.91 28.13
CA ARG A 3 -45.81 34.42 27.97
C ARG A 3 -44.71 33.98 27.01
N LYS A 4 -43.70 33.31 27.52
CA LYS A 4 -42.70 32.59 26.75
C LYS A 4 -43.29 31.26 26.30
N SER A 5 -43.70 31.14 25.03
CA SER A 5 -44.01 29.86 24.44
C SER A 5 -42.69 29.21 23.96
N VAL A 6 -42.30 28.20 24.68
CA VAL A 6 -41.19 27.32 24.27
C VAL A 6 -41.70 26.32 23.28
N ILE A 7 -41.31 26.41 22.01
CA ILE A 7 -41.60 25.37 21.02
C ILE A 7 -40.45 24.38 21.13
N ALA A 8 -40.70 23.22 21.70
CA ALA A 8 -39.80 22.10 21.70
C ALA A 8 -39.78 21.45 20.31
N LEU A 9 -38.66 21.55 19.63
CA LEU A 9 -38.42 20.85 18.36
C LEU A 9 -37.88 19.45 18.68
N ALA A 10 -38.71 18.44 18.44
CA ALA A 10 -38.30 17.04 18.57
C ALA A 10 -37.37 16.68 17.44
N VAL A 11 -36.12 16.35 17.76
CA VAL A 11 -35.15 15.79 16.82
C VAL A 11 -35.28 14.29 16.88
N ALA A 12 -35.88 13.68 15.86
CA ALA A 12 -35.86 12.24 15.69
C ALA A 12 -34.47 11.79 15.19
N ALA A 13 -33.79 11.00 16.00
CA ALA A 13 -32.56 10.34 15.61
C ALA A 13 -32.92 9.18 14.64
N MET A 14 -32.56 9.35 13.36
CA MET A 14 -32.54 8.25 12.39
C MET A 14 -31.14 7.63 12.35
N THR A 15 -31.10 6.36 12.71
CA THR A 15 -29.92 5.52 12.53
C THR A 15 -29.66 5.32 11.03
N ALA A 16 -28.59 5.85 10.50
CA ALA A 16 -28.20 5.71 9.11
C ALA A 16 -27.49 4.37 8.90
N VAL A 17 -28.18 3.46 8.20
CA VAL A 17 -27.55 2.37 7.44
C VAL A 17 -27.05 2.99 6.14
N GLY A 18 -25.78 2.78 5.81
CA GLY A 18 -25.08 3.46 4.75
C GLY A 18 -25.71 3.35 3.37
N PHE A 19 -25.95 4.50 2.78
CA PHE A 19 -26.03 4.73 1.33
C PHE A 19 -25.65 6.19 1.06
N GLY A 20 -24.99 6.43 -0.06
CA GLY A 20 -24.35 7.65 -0.48
C GLY A 20 -25.06 8.95 -0.09
N ALA A 21 -24.34 9.82 0.57
CA ALA A 21 -24.82 11.13 0.97
C ALA A 21 -25.04 12.00 -0.27
N THR A 22 -26.30 12.07 -0.71
CA THR A 22 -26.73 13.20 -1.50
C THR A 22 -26.79 14.41 -0.55
N VAL A 23 -25.98 15.42 -0.80
CA VAL A 23 -26.05 16.69 -0.10
C VAL A 23 -27.46 17.27 -0.27
N ALA A 24 -28.28 17.16 0.75
CA ALA A 24 -29.55 17.82 0.80
C ALA A 24 -29.27 19.34 0.74
N SER A 25 -29.75 19.98 -0.32
CA SER A 25 -29.69 21.44 -0.46
C SER A 25 -30.36 22.03 0.78
N ALA A 26 -29.62 22.80 1.57
CA ALA A 26 -30.16 23.44 2.76
C ALA A 26 -31.24 24.44 2.33
N ASN A 27 -32.51 24.07 2.52
CA ASN A 27 -33.60 25.00 2.34
C ASN A 27 -33.47 26.11 3.39
N SER A 28 -33.04 27.31 2.96
CA SER A 28 -32.95 28.45 3.85
C SER A 28 -34.35 28.90 4.23
N VAL A 29 -34.68 28.85 5.51
CA VAL A 29 -35.93 29.37 6.06
C VAL A 29 -35.78 30.89 6.18
N VAL A 30 -36.63 31.64 5.45
CA VAL A 30 -36.64 33.07 5.53
C VAL A 30 -37.67 33.54 6.53
N LEU A 31 -37.22 34.22 7.56
CA LEU A 31 -38.08 34.88 8.55
C LEU A 31 -38.00 36.39 8.34
N CYS A 32 -39.16 37.06 8.53
CA CYS A 32 -39.26 38.50 8.45
C CYS A 32 -39.61 39.07 9.83
N ALA A 33 -38.78 39.91 10.40
CA ALA A 33 -38.99 40.62 11.64
C ALA A 33 -39.52 42.03 11.37
N ASN A 34 -40.60 42.41 12.05
CA ASN A 34 -41.08 43.76 11.98
C ASN A 34 -40.12 44.73 12.68
N LYS A 35 -39.76 45.82 12.04
CA LYS A 35 -38.78 46.78 12.53
C LYS A 35 -39.20 47.55 13.78
N SER A 36 -40.52 47.67 14.04
CA SER A 36 -41.06 48.42 15.15
C SER A 36 -41.58 47.57 16.30
N THR A 37 -42.00 46.33 16.02
CA THR A 37 -42.63 45.47 17.04
C THR A 37 -41.86 44.19 17.31
N ASP A 38 -40.76 43.95 16.60
CA ASP A 38 -39.91 42.75 16.64
C ASP A 38 -40.69 41.41 16.46
N VAL A 39 -41.92 41.48 15.96
CA VAL A 39 -42.69 40.30 15.65
C VAL A 39 -42.14 39.62 14.44
N VAL A 40 -41.80 38.33 14.59
CA VAL A 40 -41.21 37.49 13.52
C VAL A 40 -42.27 36.63 12.89
N ARG A 41 -42.34 36.64 11.56
CA ARG A 41 -43.18 35.75 10.77
C ARG A 41 -42.37 34.93 9.77
N TYR A 42 -42.85 33.78 9.42
CA TYR A 42 -42.31 32.97 8.32
C TYR A 42 -42.72 33.55 6.96
N SER A 43 -41.81 33.59 6.01
CA SER A 43 -42.09 33.96 4.62
C SER A 43 -41.99 32.75 3.70
N SER A 44 -43.11 32.24 3.24
CA SER A 44 -43.18 31.14 2.27
C SER A 44 -42.63 31.53 0.88
N THR A 45 -42.63 32.82 0.56
CA THR A 45 -42.14 33.37 -0.73
C THR A 45 -40.68 33.86 -0.65
N GLY A 46 -40.05 33.81 0.51
CA GLY A 46 -38.70 34.34 0.71
C GLY A 46 -38.60 35.86 0.67
N LYS A 47 -39.72 36.60 0.60
CA LYS A 47 -39.74 38.07 0.49
C LYS A 47 -40.33 38.69 1.76
N CYS A 48 -39.64 39.72 2.28
CA CYS A 48 -40.12 40.55 3.39
C CYS A 48 -40.56 41.92 2.86
N ARG A 49 -41.47 42.61 3.59
CA ARG A 49 -41.90 43.94 3.26
C ARG A 49 -40.79 44.98 3.55
N ALA A 50 -40.15 45.48 2.51
CA ALA A 50 -38.92 46.30 2.64
C ALA A 50 -39.04 47.51 3.58
N LYS A 51 -40.20 48.13 3.65
CA LYS A 51 -40.43 49.34 4.50
C LYS A 51 -40.58 48.99 5.98
N THR A 52 -41.24 47.87 6.32
CA THR A 52 -41.66 47.55 7.70
C THR A 52 -41.00 46.34 8.28
N GLU A 53 -40.29 45.53 7.48
CA GLU A 53 -39.70 44.27 7.92
C GLU A 53 -38.20 44.20 7.58
N LYS A 54 -37.45 43.53 8.44
CA LYS A 54 -36.06 43.13 8.24
C LYS A 54 -36.00 41.61 7.97
N ARG A 55 -35.24 41.22 6.95
CA ARG A 55 -35.03 39.81 6.63
C ARG A 55 -34.07 39.18 7.64
N LEU A 56 -34.46 38.06 8.24
CA LEU A 56 -33.64 37.20 9.04
C LEU A 56 -33.46 35.89 8.26
N THR A 57 -32.27 35.61 7.84
CA THR A 57 -31.96 34.35 7.19
C THR A 57 -31.31 33.43 8.24
N LEU A 58 -32.00 32.42 8.67
CA LEU A 58 -31.43 31.35 9.48
C LEU A 58 -30.78 30.38 8.52
N GLY A 59 -29.51 30.58 8.24
CA GLY A 59 -28.67 29.60 7.59
C GLY A 59 -28.22 28.60 8.64
N VAL A 60 -28.84 27.43 8.66
CA VAL A 60 -28.28 26.32 9.44
C VAL A 60 -27.23 25.67 8.55
N THR A 61 -26.06 26.24 8.51
CA THR A 61 -24.88 25.46 8.10
C THR A 61 -24.62 24.51 9.27
N GLY A 62 -25.01 23.25 9.12
CA GLY A 62 -24.65 22.23 10.11
C GLY A 62 -23.12 22.23 10.27
N PRO A 63 -22.61 21.93 11.44
CA PRO A 63 -21.18 21.72 11.63
C PRO A 63 -20.70 20.70 10.60
N ALA A 64 -19.53 20.94 10.01
CA ALA A 64 -18.89 19.95 9.16
C ALA A 64 -18.87 18.61 9.91
N GLY A 65 -19.26 17.55 9.23
CA GLY A 65 -19.23 16.22 9.82
C GLY A 65 -17.82 15.95 10.37
N ALA A 66 -17.74 15.26 11.49
CA ALA A 66 -16.47 14.86 12.09
C ALA A 66 -15.64 14.13 11.03
N THR A 67 -14.35 14.45 10.95
CA THR A 67 -13.40 13.71 10.13
C THR A 67 -13.51 12.24 10.51
N GLY A 68 -13.70 11.36 9.53
CA GLY A 68 -13.75 9.93 9.78
C GLY A 68 -12.51 9.46 10.55
N PRO A 69 -12.60 8.42 11.35
CA PRO A 69 -11.45 7.86 12.04
C PRO A 69 -10.36 7.52 11.03
N ALA A 70 -9.12 7.76 11.40
CA ALA A 70 -7.97 7.33 10.60
C ALA A 70 -8.13 5.83 10.28
N GLY A 71 -7.89 5.45 9.04
CA GLY A 71 -7.89 4.04 8.66
C GLY A 71 -6.98 3.24 9.58
N ALA A 72 -7.35 2.01 9.87
CA ALA A 72 -6.53 1.11 10.68
C ALA A 72 -5.12 1.06 10.07
N THR A 73 -4.10 1.12 10.92
CA THR A 73 -2.71 0.88 10.51
C THR A 73 -2.66 -0.45 9.77
N GLY A 74 -2.09 -0.48 8.58
CA GLY A 74 -1.90 -1.71 7.82
C GLY A 74 -1.24 -2.76 8.72
N ALA A 75 -1.66 -4.00 8.58
CA ALA A 75 -1.06 -5.11 9.33
C ALA A 75 0.46 -5.06 9.18
N THR A 76 1.17 -5.22 10.27
CA THR A 76 2.63 -5.41 10.24
C THR A 76 2.92 -6.55 9.27
N GLY A 77 3.78 -6.32 8.29
CA GLY A 77 4.21 -7.37 7.38
C GLY A 77 4.66 -8.57 8.21
N ALA A 78 4.33 -9.77 7.75
CA ALA A 78 4.74 -10.99 8.42
C ALA A 78 6.24 -10.90 8.71
N ALA A 79 6.62 -11.11 9.97
CA ALA A 79 8.03 -11.20 10.33
C ALA A 79 8.65 -12.29 9.45
N GLY A 80 9.72 -11.94 8.72
CA GLY A 80 10.45 -12.93 7.92
C GLY A 80 10.89 -14.04 8.87
N SER A 81 10.22 -15.17 8.78
CA SER A 81 10.52 -16.30 9.64
C SER A 81 11.76 -16.99 9.09
N TYR A 82 12.90 -16.81 9.74
CA TYR A 82 14.03 -17.72 9.58
C TYR A 82 13.72 -19.14 10.12
N ALA A 83 12.50 -19.34 10.64
CA ALA A 83 12.04 -20.61 11.18
C ALA A 83 11.53 -21.59 10.11
N THR A 84 11.37 -21.17 8.87
CA THR A 84 11.00 -22.08 7.78
C THR A 84 12.26 -22.68 7.21
N ALA A 85 12.36 -24.00 7.23
CA ALA A 85 13.47 -24.72 6.60
C ALA A 85 13.57 -24.25 5.13
N GLN A 86 14.76 -23.85 4.71
CA GLN A 86 15.01 -23.43 3.33
C GLN A 86 14.85 -24.64 2.40
N THR A 87 14.13 -24.47 1.30
CA THR A 87 13.99 -25.52 0.31
C THR A 87 15.32 -25.74 -0.40
N VAL A 88 15.82 -26.97 -0.31
CA VAL A 88 17.05 -27.36 -1.01
C VAL A 88 16.70 -27.91 -2.39
N MET A 89 17.41 -27.43 -3.40
CA MET A 89 17.32 -27.93 -4.77
C MET A 89 18.69 -28.38 -5.24
N ASN A 90 18.79 -29.65 -5.65
CA ASN A 90 20.02 -30.20 -6.22
C ASN A 90 19.92 -30.24 -7.74
N LEU A 91 20.82 -29.55 -8.42
CA LEU A 91 20.94 -29.58 -9.88
C LEU A 91 21.64 -30.88 -10.31
N ALA A 92 21.02 -31.55 -11.26
CA ALA A 92 21.58 -32.70 -11.96
C ALA A 92 21.90 -32.40 -13.44
N THR A 93 21.92 -31.10 -13.80
CA THR A 93 22.13 -30.61 -15.19
C THR A 93 23.32 -29.68 -15.21
N SER A 94 24.04 -29.67 -16.33
CA SER A 94 25.20 -28.79 -16.54
C SER A 94 24.83 -27.34 -16.82
N ALA A 95 23.55 -27.04 -17.08
CA ALA A 95 23.06 -25.68 -17.27
C ALA A 95 21.69 -25.52 -16.64
N TYR A 96 21.49 -24.42 -15.93
CA TYR A 96 20.22 -24.06 -15.28
C TYR A 96 19.99 -22.55 -15.34
N THR A 97 18.80 -22.16 -15.73
CA THR A 97 18.39 -20.74 -15.71
C THR A 97 17.44 -20.53 -14.54
N LEU A 98 17.74 -19.53 -13.70
CA LEU A 98 16.94 -19.19 -12.53
C LEU A 98 15.53 -18.77 -12.93
N THR A 99 14.56 -19.18 -12.12
CA THR A 99 13.14 -18.83 -12.21
C THR A 99 12.67 -18.13 -10.94
N LEU A 100 11.51 -17.47 -10.96
CA LEU A 100 10.95 -16.84 -9.74
C LEU A 100 10.75 -17.83 -8.59
N ALA A 101 10.50 -19.10 -8.92
CA ALA A 101 10.34 -20.15 -7.91
C ALA A 101 11.63 -20.46 -7.15
N ASP A 102 12.79 -19.97 -7.58
CA ASP A 102 14.08 -20.21 -6.92
C ASP A 102 14.42 -19.15 -5.86
N ALA A 103 13.59 -18.12 -5.76
CA ALA A 103 13.73 -17.13 -4.71
C ALA A 103 13.64 -17.80 -3.31
N GLY A 104 14.64 -17.55 -2.48
CA GLY A 104 14.74 -18.13 -1.13
C GLY A 104 15.19 -19.57 -1.05
N LYS A 105 15.52 -20.22 -2.15
CA LYS A 105 16.04 -21.59 -2.15
C LYS A 105 17.55 -21.65 -1.87
N PHE A 106 17.97 -22.83 -1.41
CA PHE A 106 19.36 -23.26 -1.39
C PHE A 106 19.62 -24.20 -2.56
N ILE A 107 20.44 -23.75 -3.52
CA ILE A 107 20.76 -24.49 -4.75
C ILE A 107 22.12 -25.14 -4.60
N THR A 108 22.16 -26.46 -4.80
CA THR A 108 23.41 -27.24 -4.88
C THR A 108 23.47 -27.90 -6.24
N SER A 109 24.62 -28.51 -6.56
CA SER A 109 24.74 -29.30 -7.78
C SER A 109 25.52 -30.59 -7.54
N SER A 110 25.05 -31.67 -8.15
CA SER A 110 25.74 -32.95 -8.21
C SER A 110 26.65 -33.13 -9.43
N VAL A 111 26.64 -32.15 -10.33
CA VAL A 111 27.45 -32.07 -11.54
C VAL A 111 28.03 -30.67 -11.70
N ASP A 112 29.03 -30.50 -12.56
CA ASP A 112 29.47 -29.16 -12.94
C ASP A 112 28.33 -28.40 -13.62
N SER A 113 27.97 -27.23 -13.09
CA SER A 113 26.79 -26.51 -13.49
C SER A 113 27.02 -25.02 -13.72
N ALA A 114 26.47 -24.52 -14.82
CA ALA A 114 26.35 -23.10 -15.10
C ALA A 114 24.95 -22.62 -14.70
N ILE A 115 24.84 -21.75 -13.71
CA ILE A 115 23.60 -21.11 -13.30
C ILE A 115 23.51 -19.76 -14.01
N THR A 116 22.48 -19.60 -14.85
CA THR A 116 22.23 -18.35 -15.58
C THR A 116 21.21 -17.50 -14.83
N VAL A 117 21.58 -16.26 -14.53
CA VAL A 117 20.67 -15.24 -13.99
C VAL A 117 20.00 -14.55 -15.18
N PRO A 118 18.68 -14.69 -15.35
CA PRO A 118 17.96 -14.12 -16.49
C PRO A 118 17.86 -12.60 -16.38
N ALA A 119 17.68 -11.92 -17.52
CA ALA A 119 17.35 -10.50 -17.54
C ALA A 119 15.96 -10.25 -16.99
N ASP A 120 15.73 -9.07 -16.42
CA ASP A 120 14.43 -8.67 -15.87
C ASP A 120 13.30 -8.66 -16.89
N SER A 121 13.61 -8.51 -18.18
CA SER A 121 12.65 -8.61 -19.27
C SER A 121 12.13 -10.03 -19.49
N VAL A 122 12.83 -11.03 -18.97
CA VAL A 122 12.46 -12.47 -19.08
C VAL A 122 11.91 -12.96 -17.75
N VAL A 123 12.59 -12.69 -16.64
CA VAL A 123 12.18 -13.07 -15.28
C VAL A 123 12.43 -11.89 -14.33
N ALA A 124 11.37 -11.16 -13.98
CA ALA A 124 11.45 -9.98 -13.12
C ALA A 124 11.50 -10.38 -11.63
N PHE A 125 12.67 -10.75 -11.15
CA PHE A 125 12.86 -10.95 -9.72
C PHE A 125 12.67 -9.63 -8.95
N PRO A 126 11.99 -9.60 -7.79
CA PRO A 126 11.94 -8.44 -6.92
C PRO A 126 13.35 -8.05 -6.41
N VAL A 127 13.60 -6.75 -6.24
CA VAL A 127 14.81 -6.29 -5.54
C VAL A 127 14.79 -6.83 -4.11
N GLY A 128 15.94 -7.30 -3.63
CA GLY A 128 16.06 -7.99 -2.34
C GLY A 128 15.87 -9.50 -2.42
N THR A 129 15.55 -10.07 -3.60
CA THR A 129 15.55 -11.53 -3.79
C THR A 129 16.90 -12.11 -3.40
N ARG A 130 16.85 -13.23 -2.66
CA ARG A 130 18.02 -13.97 -2.19
C ARG A 130 17.95 -15.42 -2.66
N ILE A 131 19.08 -15.94 -3.10
CA ILE A 131 19.24 -17.35 -3.50
C ILE A 131 20.58 -17.80 -2.96
N ASP A 132 20.55 -18.81 -2.12
CA ASP A 132 21.77 -19.42 -1.59
C ASP A 132 22.28 -20.47 -2.57
N ILE A 133 23.61 -20.50 -2.76
CA ILE A 133 24.26 -21.43 -3.69
C ILE A 133 25.36 -22.14 -2.93
N GLY A 134 25.27 -23.47 -2.85
CA GLY A 134 26.24 -24.31 -2.18
C GLY A 134 26.98 -25.18 -3.17
N ARG A 135 28.30 -25.11 -3.16
CA ARG A 135 29.17 -26.03 -3.88
C ARG A 135 29.48 -27.23 -2.97
N LEU A 136 29.15 -28.43 -3.42
CA LEU A 136 29.48 -29.66 -2.68
C LEU A 136 30.83 -30.23 -3.15
N ALA A 137 30.92 -30.69 -4.37
CA ALA A 137 32.15 -31.27 -4.93
C ALA A 137 32.45 -30.74 -6.33
N ASN A 138 31.40 -30.34 -7.05
CA ASN A 138 31.49 -29.95 -8.46
C ASN A 138 31.61 -28.44 -8.62
N TYR A 139 32.03 -27.98 -9.80
CA TYR A 139 32.14 -26.56 -10.10
C TYR A 139 30.75 -25.96 -10.33
N ILE A 140 30.55 -24.77 -9.81
CA ILE A 140 29.36 -23.96 -10.08
C ILE A 140 29.81 -22.60 -10.64
N TRP A 141 29.29 -22.26 -11.80
CA TRP A 141 29.47 -20.94 -12.40
C TRP A 141 28.15 -20.19 -12.34
N ILE A 142 28.21 -18.92 -12.03
CA ILE A 142 27.05 -18.04 -12.02
C ILE A 142 27.30 -17.00 -13.09
N GLN A 143 26.44 -16.95 -14.08
CA GLN A 143 26.54 -16.04 -15.20
C GLN A 143 25.26 -15.22 -15.37
N GLY A 144 25.41 -13.94 -15.70
CA GLY A 144 24.30 -13.09 -16.10
C GLY A 144 23.95 -13.30 -17.57
N ALA A 145 22.67 -13.34 -17.91
CA ALA A 145 22.23 -13.19 -19.30
C ALA A 145 22.68 -11.82 -19.84
N THR A 146 22.52 -11.60 -21.14
CA THR A 146 22.89 -10.32 -21.78
C THR A 146 22.28 -9.13 -21.02
N GLY A 147 23.11 -8.17 -20.61
CA GLY A 147 22.70 -6.98 -19.87
C GLY A 147 22.56 -7.18 -18.35
N VAL A 148 22.78 -8.38 -17.81
CA VAL A 148 22.77 -8.65 -16.37
C VAL A 148 24.19 -8.61 -15.83
N THR A 149 24.38 -7.93 -14.71
CA THR A 149 25.67 -7.85 -14.01
C THR A 149 25.61 -8.49 -12.62
N ILE A 150 26.68 -9.18 -12.25
CA ILE A 150 26.89 -9.81 -10.96
C ILE A 150 28.23 -9.29 -10.41
N ASN A 151 28.21 -8.55 -9.30
CA ASN A 151 29.41 -7.82 -8.81
C ASN A 151 30.07 -6.94 -9.89
N GLY A 152 29.26 -6.31 -10.77
CA GLY A 152 29.76 -5.47 -11.87
C GLY A 152 30.31 -6.23 -13.08
N THR A 153 30.30 -7.57 -13.09
CA THR A 153 30.71 -8.43 -14.20
C THR A 153 29.57 -9.31 -14.67
N SER A 154 29.72 -10.01 -15.79
CA SER A 154 28.70 -10.97 -16.26
C SER A 154 28.95 -12.40 -15.75
N PHE A 155 29.99 -12.62 -14.96
CA PHE A 155 30.40 -13.98 -14.58
C PHE A 155 31.02 -14.03 -13.19
N GLN A 156 30.68 -15.06 -12.42
CA GLN A 156 31.28 -15.40 -11.14
C GLN A 156 31.47 -16.93 -11.07
N SER A 157 32.58 -17.40 -10.50
CA SER A 157 32.84 -18.81 -10.33
C SER A 157 32.97 -19.19 -8.86
N MET A 158 32.58 -20.41 -8.55
CA MET A 158 32.82 -21.10 -7.28
C MET A 158 33.75 -22.29 -7.54
N ASP A 159 34.90 -22.02 -8.15
CA ASP A 159 35.87 -23.00 -8.61
C ASP A 159 36.96 -23.33 -7.59
N SER A 160 37.11 -22.48 -6.60
CA SER A 160 38.11 -22.67 -5.55
C SER A 160 37.58 -23.63 -4.46
N VAL A 161 38.47 -24.46 -3.95
CA VAL A 161 38.21 -25.27 -2.74
C VAL A 161 37.88 -24.42 -1.52
N THR A 162 38.17 -23.11 -1.60
CA THR A 162 37.95 -22.14 -0.53
C THR A 162 36.51 -21.64 -0.45
N TYR A 163 35.72 -21.72 -1.54
CA TYR A 163 34.36 -21.20 -1.58
C TYR A 163 33.35 -22.34 -1.71
N GLN A 164 32.72 -22.67 -0.60
CA GLN A 164 31.71 -23.73 -0.59
C GLN A 164 30.27 -23.22 -0.56
N HIS A 165 30.07 -21.94 -0.20
CA HIS A 165 28.77 -21.32 -0.11
C HIS A 165 28.82 -19.87 -0.58
N GLY A 166 27.76 -19.43 -1.23
CA GLY A 166 27.55 -18.05 -1.62
C GLY A 166 26.09 -17.66 -1.59
N LEU A 167 25.84 -16.36 -1.47
CA LEU A 167 24.51 -15.77 -1.48
C LEU A 167 24.40 -14.79 -2.65
N LEU A 168 23.48 -15.08 -3.56
CA LEU A 168 23.14 -14.22 -4.68
C LEU A 168 21.97 -13.31 -4.25
N VAL A 169 22.16 -12.01 -4.34
CA VAL A 169 21.18 -10.98 -3.94
C VAL A 169 20.90 -10.03 -5.08
N LYS A 170 19.65 -9.82 -5.42
CA LYS A 170 19.25 -8.79 -6.37
C LYS A 170 19.25 -7.41 -5.72
N THR A 171 20.02 -6.46 -6.26
CA THR A 171 20.17 -5.12 -5.69
C THR A 171 19.51 -4.02 -6.51
N ALA A 172 19.38 -4.20 -7.82
CA ALA A 172 18.71 -3.28 -8.74
C ALA A 172 18.25 -4.02 -10.01
N ALA A 173 17.64 -3.28 -10.95
CA ALA A 173 17.29 -3.84 -12.25
C ALA A 173 18.53 -4.43 -12.93
N ASN A 174 18.44 -5.68 -13.38
CA ASN A 174 19.53 -6.44 -14.00
C ASN A 174 20.85 -6.45 -13.21
N THR A 175 20.81 -6.14 -11.91
CA THR A 175 22.01 -6.00 -11.10
C THR A 175 21.92 -6.88 -9.86
N TRP A 176 22.94 -7.71 -9.70
CA TRP A 176 23.04 -8.66 -8.61
C TRP A 176 24.39 -8.55 -7.91
N VAL A 177 24.41 -8.96 -6.65
CA VAL A 177 25.63 -9.13 -5.84
C VAL A 177 25.73 -10.60 -5.44
N PHE A 178 26.85 -11.19 -5.64
CA PHE A 178 27.19 -12.53 -5.18
C PHE A 178 28.21 -12.43 -4.04
N LEU A 179 27.76 -12.73 -2.84
CA LEU A 179 28.60 -12.78 -1.64
C LEU A 179 29.13 -14.21 -1.50
N ARG A 180 30.44 -14.36 -1.35
CA ARG A 180 31.10 -15.65 -1.17
C ARG A 180 31.50 -15.81 0.28
N PHE A 181 31.25 -16.98 0.83
CA PHE A 181 31.64 -17.31 2.19
C PHE A 181 32.78 -18.36 2.14
N PHE A 182 33.79 -18.09 2.90
CA PHE A 182 34.94 -19.00 3.06
C PHE A 182 34.54 -20.12 4.04
N ALA A 183 35.03 -21.33 3.80
CA ALA A 183 34.94 -22.45 4.73
C ALA A 183 36.15 -22.47 5.66
#